data_60373dfd0846203a50d07f93061f82b3
#
_entry.id   60373dfd0846203a50d07f93061f82b3
#
_cell.length_a   1.000
_cell.length_b   1.000
_cell.length_c   1.000
_cell.angle_alpha   90.00
_cell.angle_beta   90.00
_cell.angle_gamma   90.00
#
_symmetry.space_group_name_H-M   'P 1'
#
loop_
_entity.id
_entity.type
_entity.pdbx_description
1 polymer ?
#
loop_
_entity_poly.entity_id
_entity_poly.type
_entity_poly.pdbx_seq_one_letter_code
_entity_poly.pdbx_strand_id
1 'polypeptide(L)'
;MKVIVILGPTAVGKTKLSVELAKRLHGEVINADSTQVYQDMNIATAKVTEEEKGNIPHHLFDIKRMTEDYSVSDYQKDVRVVIEDCIKRGKTPILVGGTGLYIKAALYDYRFAPTSYKGDYHTFTNEELYQQLLEISPNTKIHKNNRKRVERALDYYHETHQVLEDKEKTEELLYPTIFIGLTCDRNLLYDRINQRVDVMVRSGLLDEAKKIYDSNIRTKAVMTPIGYKQLFPYFEGTKSLEDCLEEIKKDSRHYAKRQYTFFKHQLPVHWLTVNFEQFDQTVQEALDYICRK
;
A
#
# COMPACT_ATOMS: atom_id res chain seq x y z
N MET A 1 9.49 -16.96 16.25
CA MET A 1 8.79 -17.13 14.96
C MET A 1 9.13 -15.94 14.09
N LYS A 2 9.20 -16.09 12.76
CA LYS A 2 9.52 -15.00 11.82
C LYS A 2 8.24 -14.45 11.21
N VAL A 3 8.24 -13.14 10.94
CA VAL A 3 7.22 -12.51 10.11
C VAL A 3 7.59 -12.70 8.64
N ILE A 4 6.66 -13.17 7.82
CA ILE A 4 6.86 -13.31 6.38
C ILE A 4 6.19 -12.13 5.70
N VAL A 5 6.88 -11.44 4.82
CA VAL A 5 6.35 -10.31 4.05
C VAL A 5 6.29 -10.68 2.59
N ILE A 6 5.10 -10.59 2.00
CA ILE A 6 4.89 -10.78 0.56
C ILE A 6 4.54 -9.43 -0.05
N LEU A 7 5.40 -8.93 -0.89
CA LEU A 7 5.29 -7.63 -1.51
C LEU A 7 5.53 -7.69 -3.03
N GLY A 8 5.28 -6.60 -3.71
CA GLY A 8 5.43 -6.49 -5.16
C GLY A 8 4.35 -5.62 -5.78
N PRO A 9 4.42 -5.36 -7.09
CA PRO A 9 3.42 -4.54 -7.77
C PRO A 9 2.03 -5.16 -7.74
N THR A 10 1.02 -4.36 -8.07
CA THR A 10 -0.34 -4.90 -8.30
C THR A 10 -0.33 -5.92 -9.45
N ALA A 11 -1.28 -6.84 -9.47
CA ALA A 11 -1.47 -7.90 -10.46
C ALA A 11 -0.36 -8.97 -10.58
N VAL A 12 0.61 -9.02 -9.64
CA VAL A 12 1.75 -9.97 -9.68
C VAL A 12 1.48 -11.31 -8.97
N GLY A 13 0.32 -11.49 -8.29
CA GLY A 13 -0.05 -12.78 -7.65
C GLY A 13 0.21 -12.85 -6.14
N LYS A 14 0.40 -11.72 -5.45
CA LYS A 14 0.65 -11.69 -3.99
C LYS A 14 -0.38 -12.45 -3.16
N THR A 15 -1.68 -12.23 -3.43
CA THR A 15 -2.79 -12.88 -2.70
C THR A 15 -2.72 -14.40 -2.83
N LYS A 16 -2.53 -14.92 -4.04
CA LYS A 16 -2.42 -16.37 -4.27
C LYS A 16 -1.23 -16.95 -3.50
N LEU A 17 -0.05 -16.30 -3.57
CA LEU A 17 1.12 -16.77 -2.82
C LEU A 17 0.88 -16.75 -1.31
N SER A 18 0.25 -15.69 -0.78
CA SER A 18 0.03 -15.57 0.66
C SER A 18 -0.87 -16.65 1.23
N VAL A 19 -1.93 -17.00 0.52
CA VAL A 19 -2.85 -18.06 0.92
C VAL A 19 -2.17 -19.42 0.87
N GLU A 20 -1.40 -19.70 -0.20
CA GLU A 20 -0.66 -20.97 -0.31
C GLU A 20 0.43 -21.12 0.76
N LEU A 21 1.15 -20.06 1.08
CA LEU A 21 2.12 -20.09 2.18
C LEU A 21 1.42 -20.21 3.54
N ALA A 22 0.28 -19.54 3.75
CA ALA A 22 -0.47 -19.64 5.00
C ALA A 22 -0.95 -21.08 5.26
N LYS A 23 -1.45 -21.77 4.25
CA LYS A 23 -1.83 -23.20 4.36
C LYS A 23 -0.67 -24.08 4.80
N ARG A 24 0.53 -23.88 4.23
CA ARG A 24 1.71 -24.74 4.45
C ARG A 24 2.49 -24.40 5.72
N LEU A 25 2.40 -23.14 6.19
CA LEU A 25 3.16 -22.65 7.33
C LEU A 25 2.29 -22.40 8.58
N HIS A 26 1.06 -22.91 8.60
CA HIS A 26 0.08 -22.64 9.67
C HIS A 26 -0.04 -21.13 9.97
N GLY A 27 -0.05 -20.33 8.89
CA GLY A 27 -0.02 -18.89 8.97
C GLY A 27 -1.39 -18.22 8.88
N GLU A 28 -1.40 -16.95 9.18
CA GLU A 28 -2.54 -16.06 9.00
C GLU A 28 -2.10 -14.83 8.20
N VAL A 29 -2.99 -14.36 7.32
CA VAL A 29 -2.69 -13.24 6.42
C VAL A 29 -3.03 -11.91 7.10
N ILE A 30 -2.13 -10.94 7.00
CA ILE A 30 -2.31 -9.59 7.55
C ILE A 30 -2.20 -8.58 6.40
N ASN A 31 -3.21 -7.75 6.24
CA ASN A 31 -3.26 -6.75 5.19
C ASN A 31 -2.20 -5.65 5.37
N ALA A 32 -1.46 -5.35 4.30
CA ALA A 32 -0.56 -4.20 4.20
C ALA A 32 -0.88 -3.32 2.98
N ASP A 33 -2.17 -3.19 2.65
CA ASP A 33 -2.67 -2.26 1.66
C ASP A 33 -3.58 -1.21 2.31
N SER A 34 -3.24 0.07 2.11
CA SER A 34 -3.92 1.18 2.78
C SER A 34 -5.34 1.45 2.27
N THR A 35 -5.76 0.80 1.19
CA THR A 35 -7.09 0.98 0.60
C THR A 35 -8.04 -0.16 0.95
N GLN A 36 -7.52 -1.35 1.24
CA GLN A 36 -8.33 -2.53 1.55
C GLN A 36 -8.82 -2.59 3.01
N VAL A 37 -8.44 -1.62 3.82
CA VAL A 37 -8.92 -1.45 5.20
C VAL A 37 -10.35 -0.92 5.28
N TYR A 38 -10.85 -0.35 4.18
CA TYR A 38 -12.17 0.29 4.14
C TYR A 38 -13.27 -0.65 3.67
N GLN A 39 -14.41 -0.63 4.37
CA GLN A 39 -15.64 -1.35 4.01
C GLN A 39 -16.21 -0.80 2.69
N ASP A 40 -16.95 -1.64 1.97
CA ASP A 40 -17.69 -1.31 0.74
C ASP A 40 -16.81 -0.83 -0.46
N MET A 41 -15.49 -0.95 -0.33
CA MET A 41 -14.50 -0.61 -1.35
C MET A 41 -13.78 -1.88 -1.80
N ASN A 42 -14.43 -2.71 -2.61
CA ASN A 42 -13.99 -4.09 -2.86
C ASN A 42 -13.32 -4.26 -4.22
N ILE A 43 -13.99 -3.79 -5.28
CA ILE A 43 -13.57 -4.08 -6.66
C ILE A 43 -12.39 -3.19 -7.06
N ALA A 44 -12.51 -1.86 -6.90
CA ALA A 44 -11.41 -0.94 -7.27
C ALA A 44 -10.15 -1.17 -6.45
N THR A 45 -10.28 -1.57 -5.19
CA THR A 45 -9.13 -1.90 -4.33
C THR A 45 -8.59 -3.31 -4.57
N ALA A 46 -9.28 -4.10 -5.38
CA ALA A 46 -9.00 -5.51 -5.64
C ALA A 46 -8.84 -6.31 -4.33
N LYS A 47 -9.77 -6.10 -3.41
CA LYS A 47 -9.82 -6.80 -2.13
C LYS A 47 -9.98 -8.29 -2.35
N VAL A 48 -9.32 -9.08 -1.52
CA VAL A 48 -9.43 -10.55 -1.54
C VAL A 48 -10.88 -10.99 -1.28
N THR A 49 -11.41 -11.87 -2.12
CA THR A 49 -12.75 -12.45 -1.95
C THR A 49 -12.74 -13.57 -0.92
N GLU A 50 -13.91 -13.95 -0.38
CA GLU A 50 -14.02 -15.06 0.56
C GLU A 50 -13.54 -16.39 -0.05
N GLU A 51 -13.79 -16.61 -1.34
CA GLU A 51 -13.28 -17.75 -2.08
C GLU A 51 -11.74 -17.75 -2.15
N GLU A 52 -11.15 -16.62 -2.49
CA GLU A 52 -9.69 -16.48 -2.55
C GLU A 52 -9.01 -16.63 -1.20
N LYS A 53 -9.67 -16.30 -0.09
CA LYS A 53 -9.14 -16.49 1.26
C LYS A 53 -8.90 -17.97 1.61
N GLY A 54 -9.66 -18.90 1.03
CA GLY A 54 -9.45 -20.35 1.19
C GLY A 54 -9.45 -20.82 2.65
N ASN A 55 -10.35 -20.29 3.47
CA ASN A 55 -10.48 -20.54 4.92
C ASN A 55 -9.27 -20.11 5.77
N ILE A 56 -8.38 -19.32 5.22
CA ILE A 56 -7.27 -18.71 5.97
C ILE A 56 -7.77 -17.43 6.68
N PRO A 57 -7.49 -17.24 7.98
CA PRO A 57 -7.79 -15.99 8.66
C PRO A 57 -7.06 -14.81 8.00
N HIS A 58 -7.81 -13.76 7.71
CA HIS A 58 -7.30 -12.52 7.13
C HIS A 58 -7.62 -11.36 8.06
N HIS A 59 -6.61 -10.59 8.43
CA HIS A 59 -6.69 -9.50 9.38
C HIS A 59 -6.53 -8.13 8.73
N LEU A 60 -7.11 -7.11 9.33
CA LEU A 60 -7.03 -5.70 8.93
C LEU A 60 -7.65 -5.41 7.55
N PHE A 61 -8.69 -6.18 7.18
CA PHE A 61 -9.60 -5.89 6.09
C PHE A 61 -10.91 -5.36 6.67
N ASP A 62 -11.56 -4.43 6.00
CA ASP A 62 -12.90 -3.94 6.35
C ASP A 62 -13.06 -3.39 7.78
N ILE A 63 -12.00 -2.84 8.34
CA ILE A 63 -11.95 -2.35 9.73
C ILE A 63 -12.39 -0.89 9.87
N LYS A 64 -12.60 -0.18 8.75
CA LYS A 64 -12.97 1.24 8.72
C LYS A 64 -14.06 1.52 7.71
N ARG A 65 -14.91 2.52 8.01
CA ARG A 65 -15.84 3.07 7.03
C ARG A 65 -15.15 4.09 6.14
N MET A 66 -15.68 4.34 4.95
CA MET A 66 -15.16 5.35 4.01
C MET A 66 -15.13 6.79 4.57
N THR A 67 -15.92 7.05 5.61
CA THR A 67 -16.01 8.35 6.29
C THR A 67 -15.03 8.52 7.45
N GLU A 68 -14.33 7.45 7.82
CA GLU A 68 -13.38 7.46 8.93
C GLU A 68 -11.96 7.67 8.44
N ASP A 69 -11.18 8.43 9.19
CA ASP A 69 -9.74 8.53 8.95
C ASP A 69 -9.01 7.31 9.51
N TYR A 70 -8.02 6.85 8.76
CA TYR A 70 -7.10 5.81 9.19
C TYR A 70 -5.69 6.15 8.73
N SER A 71 -4.89 6.51 9.70
CA SER A 71 -3.51 6.93 9.45
C SER A 71 -2.55 5.73 9.44
N VAL A 72 -1.34 5.95 8.92
CA VAL A 72 -0.27 4.96 9.02
C VAL A 72 0.14 4.70 10.47
N SER A 73 -0.06 5.66 11.38
CA SER A 73 0.19 5.47 12.82
C SER A 73 -0.86 4.55 13.46
N ASP A 74 -2.14 4.66 13.05
CA ASP A 74 -3.18 3.75 13.50
C ASP A 74 -2.92 2.34 12.98
N TYR A 75 -2.59 2.21 11.71
CA TYR A 75 -2.18 0.94 11.13
C TYR A 75 -0.99 0.31 11.87
N GLN A 76 0.03 1.09 12.23
CA GLN A 76 1.18 0.59 12.96
C GLN A 76 0.79 -0.06 14.29
N LYS A 77 -0.11 0.59 15.04
CA LYS A 77 -0.60 0.06 16.33
C LYS A 77 -1.36 -1.24 16.11
N ASP A 78 -2.33 -1.22 15.20
CA ASP A 78 -3.21 -2.37 14.96
C ASP A 78 -2.44 -3.56 14.40
N VAL A 79 -1.54 -3.36 13.43
CA VAL A 79 -0.78 -4.45 12.81
C VAL A 79 0.17 -5.13 13.79
N ARG A 80 0.79 -4.37 14.70
CA ARG A 80 1.69 -4.94 15.72
C ARG A 80 0.92 -5.81 16.71
N VAL A 81 -0.26 -5.37 17.14
CA VAL A 81 -1.16 -6.19 17.99
C VAL A 81 -1.49 -7.51 17.29
N VAL A 82 -1.84 -7.48 16.00
CA VAL A 82 -2.15 -8.71 15.24
C VAL A 82 -0.93 -9.60 15.07
N ILE A 83 0.24 -9.05 14.76
CA ILE A 83 1.49 -9.83 14.63
C ILE A 83 1.81 -10.54 15.95
N GLU A 84 1.74 -9.83 17.07
CA GLU A 84 2.03 -10.38 18.40
C GLU A 84 1.02 -11.46 18.81
N ASP A 85 -0.26 -11.25 18.51
CA ASP A 85 -1.30 -12.25 18.74
C ASP A 85 -1.06 -13.54 17.93
N CYS A 86 -0.77 -13.40 16.63
CA CYS A 86 -0.40 -14.56 15.79
C CYS A 86 0.78 -15.33 16.40
N ILE A 87 1.85 -14.64 16.79
CA ILE A 87 3.04 -15.25 17.39
C ILE A 87 2.68 -15.97 18.70
N LYS A 88 1.89 -15.35 19.58
CA LYS A 88 1.45 -15.97 20.86
C LYS A 88 0.65 -17.23 20.64
N ARG A 89 -0.19 -17.28 19.60
CA ARG A 89 -0.97 -18.46 19.22
C ARG A 89 -0.18 -19.52 18.42
N GLY A 90 1.11 -19.33 18.20
CA GLY A 90 1.94 -20.22 17.41
C GLY A 90 1.62 -20.18 15.90
N LYS A 91 1.02 -19.10 15.40
CA LYS A 91 0.69 -18.87 13.99
C LYS A 91 1.74 -18.04 13.31
N THR A 92 2.09 -18.35 12.06
CA THR A 92 3.03 -17.57 11.26
C THR A 92 2.34 -16.30 10.73
N PRO A 93 2.74 -15.07 11.13
CA PRO A 93 2.17 -13.88 10.57
C PRO A 93 2.71 -13.65 9.16
N ILE A 94 1.81 -13.52 8.17
CA ILE A 94 2.13 -13.30 6.76
C ILE A 94 1.57 -11.93 6.35
N LEU A 95 2.45 -10.94 6.28
CA LEU A 95 2.11 -9.57 5.91
C LEU A 95 2.08 -9.44 4.39
N VAL A 96 0.95 -9.03 3.82
CA VAL A 96 0.75 -8.98 2.36
C VAL A 96 0.24 -7.63 1.91
N GLY A 97 0.93 -6.99 0.98
CA GLY A 97 0.40 -5.75 0.43
C GLY A 97 1.31 -5.01 -0.53
N GLY A 98 0.81 -3.85 -0.96
CA GLY A 98 1.46 -2.97 -1.90
C GLY A 98 1.87 -1.62 -1.32
N THR A 99 1.53 -1.33 -0.06
CA THR A 99 1.81 -0.05 0.59
C THR A 99 3.11 -0.12 1.38
N GLY A 100 4.22 0.29 0.75
CA GLY A 100 5.55 0.15 1.35
C GLY A 100 5.72 0.86 2.69
N LEU A 101 5.08 2.03 2.87
CA LEU A 101 5.12 2.74 4.15
C LEU A 101 4.41 1.95 5.27
N TYR A 102 3.32 1.23 4.97
CA TYR A 102 2.65 0.35 5.93
C TYR A 102 3.57 -0.77 6.38
N ILE A 103 4.26 -1.42 5.42
CA ILE A 103 5.23 -2.48 5.72
C ILE A 103 6.36 -1.96 6.61
N LYS A 104 6.93 -0.78 6.29
CA LYS A 104 7.97 -0.17 7.14
C LYS A 104 7.45 0.17 8.53
N ALA A 105 6.28 0.80 8.63
CA ALA A 105 5.68 1.17 9.90
C ALA A 105 5.36 -0.05 10.78
N ALA A 106 4.93 -1.17 10.18
CA ALA A 106 4.66 -2.41 10.90
C ALA A 106 5.91 -3.00 11.55
N LEU A 107 7.01 -3.07 10.79
CA LEU A 107 8.13 -3.95 11.07
C LEU A 107 9.37 -3.27 11.64
N TYR A 108 9.53 -1.98 11.38
CA TYR A 108 10.67 -1.21 11.90
C TYR A 108 10.27 -0.36 13.10
N ASP A 109 11.24 0.02 13.94
CA ASP A 109 11.03 1.02 15.00
C ASP A 109 10.79 2.41 14.37
N TYR A 110 9.73 2.50 13.56
CA TYR A 110 9.36 3.71 12.87
C TYR A 110 8.59 4.63 13.81
N ARG A 111 9.14 5.79 14.08
CA ARG A 111 8.52 6.80 14.95
C ARG A 111 7.88 7.88 14.12
N PHE A 112 6.59 8.03 14.31
CA PHE A 112 5.88 9.16 13.73
C PHE A 112 6.14 10.41 14.57
N ALA A 113 6.43 11.50 13.88
CA ALA A 113 6.46 12.82 14.48
C ALA A 113 5.10 13.47 14.22
N PRO A 114 4.14 13.40 15.16
CA PRO A 114 2.85 14.07 14.99
C PRO A 114 3.05 15.59 15.03
N THR A 115 2.30 16.29 14.22
CA THR A 115 2.14 17.74 14.31
C THR A 115 0.67 18.09 14.23
N SER A 116 0.22 18.95 15.11
CA SER A 116 -1.11 19.55 15.09
C SER A 116 -1.11 20.87 14.30
N TYR A 117 0.05 21.49 14.17
CA TYR A 117 0.22 22.72 13.40
C TYR A 117 -0.02 22.46 11.90
N LYS A 118 -0.74 23.37 11.27
CA LYS A 118 -0.93 23.40 9.82
C LYS A 118 -0.78 24.84 9.36
N GLY A 119 0.34 25.09 8.68
CA GLY A 119 0.59 26.37 8.05
C GLY A 119 -0.33 26.61 6.85
N ASP A 120 -0.57 27.86 6.55
CA ASP A 120 -1.20 28.25 5.29
C ASP A 120 -0.14 28.45 4.21
N TYR A 121 -0.05 27.47 3.32
CA TYR A 121 0.95 27.45 2.25
C TYR A 121 0.36 27.72 0.87
N HIS A 122 -0.92 28.09 0.77
CA HIS A 122 -1.64 28.18 -0.52
C HIS A 122 -1.03 29.20 -1.49
N THR A 123 -0.47 30.27 -0.97
CA THR A 123 0.12 31.36 -1.77
C THR A 123 1.55 31.08 -2.21
N PHE A 124 2.23 30.13 -1.60
CA PHE A 124 3.62 29.81 -1.88
C PHE A 124 3.78 28.81 -3.03
N THR A 125 4.76 29.03 -3.89
CA THR A 125 5.20 28.06 -4.88
C THR A 125 5.99 26.91 -4.22
N ASN A 126 6.18 25.81 -4.94
CA ASN A 126 7.02 24.71 -4.46
C ASN A 126 8.47 25.14 -4.21
N GLU A 127 8.99 26.05 -5.01
CA GLU A 127 10.35 26.57 -4.88
C GLU A 127 10.51 27.42 -3.62
N GLU A 128 9.58 28.32 -3.36
CA GLU A 128 9.60 29.16 -2.15
C GLU A 128 9.50 28.34 -0.86
N LEU A 129 8.61 27.34 -0.83
CA LEU A 129 8.53 26.42 0.32
C LEU A 129 9.80 25.60 0.49
N TYR A 130 10.41 25.21 -0.61
CA TYR A 130 11.65 24.44 -0.53
C TYR A 130 12.82 25.30 -0.05
N GLN A 131 12.89 26.58 -0.42
CA GLN A 131 13.89 27.50 0.13
C GLN A 131 13.73 27.69 1.64
N GLN A 132 12.49 27.87 2.13
CA GLN A 132 12.23 27.89 3.58
C GLN A 132 12.70 26.61 4.27
N LEU A 133 12.48 25.44 3.65
CA LEU A 133 12.97 24.17 4.21
C LEU A 133 14.49 24.10 4.22
N LEU A 134 15.18 24.62 3.21
CA LEU A 134 16.65 24.65 3.16
C LEU A 134 17.26 25.54 4.24
N GLU A 135 16.60 26.62 4.63
CA GLU A 135 17.03 27.48 5.75
C GLU A 135 17.02 26.70 7.09
N ILE A 136 16.06 25.80 7.26
CA ILE A 136 15.88 24.98 8.46
C ILE A 136 16.76 23.72 8.42
N SER A 137 16.80 23.08 7.26
CA SER A 137 17.49 21.82 7.01
C SER A 137 18.28 21.88 5.69
N PRO A 138 19.49 22.47 5.69
CA PRO A 138 20.29 22.66 4.47
C PRO A 138 20.65 21.34 3.75
N ASN A 139 20.70 20.24 4.48
CA ASN A 139 21.04 18.90 3.97
C ASN A 139 19.81 18.00 3.76
N THR A 140 18.63 18.59 3.66
CA THR A 140 17.39 17.81 3.49
C THR A 140 17.44 16.90 2.28
N LYS A 141 16.91 15.68 2.44
CA LYS A 141 16.72 14.71 1.36
C LYS A 141 15.34 14.79 0.73
N ILE A 142 14.49 15.69 1.22
CA ILE A 142 13.16 15.91 0.67
C ILE A 142 13.31 16.61 -0.69
N HIS A 143 12.73 16.01 -1.73
CA HIS A 143 12.76 16.62 -3.06
C HIS A 143 11.76 17.77 -3.15
N LYS A 144 12.13 18.89 -3.76
CA LYS A 144 11.32 20.12 -3.88
C LYS A 144 9.92 19.91 -4.48
N ASN A 145 9.78 18.94 -5.39
CA ASN A 145 8.48 18.60 -5.98
C ASN A 145 7.58 17.74 -5.06
N ASN A 146 8.08 17.34 -3.90
CA ASN A 146 7.27 16.63 -2.90
C ASN A 146 6.66 17.62 -1.90
N ARG A 147 5.80 18.51 -2.43
CA ARG A 147 5.17 19.60 -1.68
C ARG A 147 4.62 19.16 -0.32
N LYS A 148 3.85 18.08 -0.28
CA LYS A 148 3.27 17.57 0.99
C LYS A 148 4.31 17.23 2.05
N ARG A 149 5.48 16.75 1.62
CA ARG A 149 6.55 16.39 2.55
C ARG A 149 7.32 17.64 2.98
N VAL A 150 7.46 18.61 2.10
CA VAL A 150 8.02 19.93 2.44
C VAL A 150 7.12 20.64 3.45
N GLU A 151 5.82 20.78 3.17
CA GLU A 151 4.84 21.38 4.08
C GLU A 151 4.86 20.71 5.46
N ARG A 152 4.84 19.36 5.49
CA ARG A 152 4.90 18.63 6.76
C ARG A 152 6.19 18.89 7.56
N ALA A 153 7.32 19.03 6.88
CA ALA A 153 8.60 19.32 7.55
C ALA A 153 8.61 20.75 8.13
N LEU A 154 8.03 21.70 7.41
CA LEU A 154 7.84 23.07 7.90
C LEU A 154 6.87 23.12 9.08
N ASP A 155 5.71 22.43 8.99
CA ASP A 155 4.73 22.34 10.07
C ASP A 155 5.37 21.78 11.35
N TYR A 156 6.13 20.70 11.20
CA TYR A 156 6.81 20.07 12.33
C TYR A 156 7.84 21.01 12.98
N TYR A 157 8.62 21.72 12.17
CA TYR A 157 9.59 22.69 12.69
C TYR A 157 8.90 23.86 13.38
N HIS A 158 7.82 24.41 12.83
CA HIS A 158 7.08 25.52 13.43
C HIS A 158 6.51 25.15 14.81
N GLU A 159 6.07 23.90 14.99
CA GLU A 159 5.53 23.44 16.26
C GLU A 159 6.61 23.06 17.29
N THR A 160 7.71 22.44 16.82
CA THR A 160 8.67 21.78 17.74
C THR A 160 10.04 22.40 17.77
N HIS A 161 10.37 23.28 16.83
CA HIS A 161 11.71 23.84 16.56
C HIS A 161 12.79 22.73 16.34
N GLN A 162 12.37 21.56 15.84
CA GLN A 162 13.24 20.41 15.54
C GLN A 162 13.11 20.01 14.08
N VAL A 163 14.20 19.51 13.49
CA VAL A 163 14.19 19.00 12.11
C VAL A 163 13.53 17.64 12.07
N LEU A 164 12.53 17.48 11.19
CA LEU A 164 11.74 16.24 11.07
C LEU A 164 12.60 15.02 10.71
N GLU A 165 13.59 15.19 9.83
CA GLU A 165 14.43 14.12 9.31
C GLU A 165 15.33 13.45 10.36
N ASP A 166 15.62 14.14 11.46
CA ASP A 166 16.46 13.60 12.55
C ASP A 166 15.69 12.58 13.41
N LYS A 167 14.36 12.60 13.36
CA LYS A 167 13.50 11.71 14.17
C LYS A 167 12.96 10.49 13.43
N GLU A 168 12.90 10.54 12.08
CA GLU A 168 12.34 9.44 11.28
C GLU A 168 13.35 8.29 11.01
N LYS A 169 14.57 8.38 11.52
CA LYS A 169 15.62 7.38 11.28
C LYS A 169 15.60 6.29 12.36
N THR A 170 14.87 5.23 12.08
CA THR A 170 15.15 3.93 12.70
C THR A 170 15.08 2.86 11.62
N GLU A 171 16.19 2.16 11.44
CA GLU A 171 16.32 1.06 10.49
C GLU A 171 16.31 -0.31 11.19
N GLU A 172 15.96 -0.34 12.47
CA GLU A 172 15.94 -1.55 13.27
C GLU A 172 14.62 -2.31 13.09
N LEU A 173 14.73 -3.58 12.71
CA LEU A 173 13.59 -4.50 12.64
C LEU A 173 13.16 -4.94 14.03
N LEU A 174 11.89 -4.78 14.35
CA LEU A 174 11.29 -5.21 15.61
C LEU A 174 11.06 -6.72 15.69
N TYR A 175 10.96 -7.37 14.54
CA TYR A 175 10.69 -8.80 14.42
C TYR A 175 11.69 -9.45 13.45
N PRO A 176 12.16 -10.68 13.72
CA PRO A 176 12.84 -11.46 12.68
C PRO A 176 11.95 -11.59 11.45
N THR A 177 12.38 -11.06 10.31
CA THR A 177 11.53 -10.88 9.14
C THR A 177 12.16 -11.44 7.88
N ILE A 178 11.36 -12.08 7.03
CA ILE A 178 11.72 -12.53 5.68
C ILE A 178 10.91 -11.73 4.67
N PHE A 179 11.59 -11.02 3.78
CA PHE A 179 10.96 -10.24 2.71
C PHE A 179 11.03 -10.98 1.39
N ILE A 180 9.86 -11.33 0.84
CA ILE A 180 9.71 -11.97 -0.47
C ILE A 180 9.01 -10.98 -1.41
N GLY A 181 9.69 -10.60 -2.47
CA GLY A 181 9.17 -9.75 -3.52
C GLY A 181 8.78 -10.56 -4.75
N LEU A 182 7.59 -10.35 -5.26
CA LEU A 182 7.17 -10.94 -6.53
C LEU A 182 7.44 -9.98 -7.68
N THR A 183 8.01 -10.52 -8.76
CA THR A 183 8.31 -9.79 -9.99
C THR A 183 7.96 -10.61 -11.23
N CYS A 184 7.83 -9.95 -12.37
CA CYS A 184 7.74 -10.58 -13.68
C CYS A 184 8.25 -9.62 -14.76
N ASP A 185 8.27 -10.06 -16.02
CA ASP A 185 8.53 -9.18 -17.15
C ASP A 185 7.61 -7.96 -17.13
N ARG A 186 8.15 -6.81 -17.52
CA ARG A 186 7.44 -5.53 -17.45
C ARG A 186 6.23 -5.48 -18.39
N ASN A 187 6.36 -6.01 -19.60
CA ASN A 187 5.28 -5.97 -20.57
C ASN A 187 4.16 -6.91 -20.11
N LEU A 188 4.52 -8.11 -19.66
CA LEU A 188 3.58 -9.05 -19.07
C LEU A 188 2.85 -8.45 -17.87
N LEU A 189 3.56 -7.72 -16.99
CA LEU A 189 2.93 -7.04 -15.88
C LEU A 189 1.91 -6.00 -16.33
N TYR A 190 2.24 -5.21 -17.35
CA TYR A 190 1.35 -4.18 -17.88
C TYR A 190 0.11 -4.78 -18.53
N ASP A 191 0.26 -5.87 -19.27
CA ASP A 191 -0.88 -6.61 -19.85
C ASP A 191 -1.79 -7.15 -18.76
N ARG A 192 -1.23 -7.73 -17.71
CA ARG A 192 -2.00 -8.22 -16.55
C ARG A 192 -2.71 -7.09 -15.79
N ILE A 193 -2.08 -5.93 -15.66
CA ILE A 193 -2.72 -4.74 -15.06
C ILE A 193 -3.91 -4.31 -15.91
N ASN A 194 -3.75 -4.23 -17.23
CA ASN A 194 -4.81 -3.84 -18.13
C ASN A 194 -5.99 -4.84 -18.09
N GLN A 195 -5.70 -6.14 -18.22
CA GLN A 195 -6.68 -7.21 -18.12
C GLN A 195 -7.42 -7.19 -16.77
N ARG A 196 -6.72 -6.88 -15.68
CA ARG A 196 -7.34 -6.76 -14.35
C ARG A 196 -8.39 -5.64 -14.31
N VAL A 197 -8.13 -4.49 -14.94
CA VAL A 197 -9.12 -3.41 -15.04
C VAL A 197 -10.35 -3.90 -15.81
N ASP A 198 -10.15 -4.63 -16.90
CA ASP A 198 -11.26 -5.20 -17.68
C ASP A 198 -12.07 -6.24 -16.86
N VAL A 199 -11.40 -7.03 -16.02
CA VAL A 199 -12.07 -7.93 -15.06
C VAL A 199 -12.85 -7.15 -14.02
N MET A 200 -12.28 -6.09 -13.46
CA MET A 200 -12.97 -5.23 -12.48
C MET A 200 -14.27 -4.64 -13.06
N VAL A 201 -14.23 -4.18 -14.30
CA VAL A 201 -15.45 -3.68 -14.98
C VAL A 201 -16.52 -4.76 -15.08
N ARG A 202 -16.17 -5.97 -15.53
CA ARG A 202 -17.08 -7.11 -15.58
C ARG A 202 -17.61 -7.55 -14.22
N SER A 203 -16.84 -7.31 -13.16
CA SER A 203 -17.23 -7.63 -11.77
C SER A 203 -18.06 -6.54 -11.09
N GLY A 204 -18.43 -5.45 -11.80
CA GLY A 204 -19.30 -4.41 -11.27
C GLY A 204 -18.58 -3.16 -10.74
N LEU A 205 -17.37 -2.86 -11.23
CA LEU A 205 -16.63 -1.64 -10.85
C LEU A 205 -17.45 -0.37 -11.07
N LEU A 206 -18.24 -0.31 -12.16
CA LEU A 206 -19.07 0.86 -12.45
C LEU A 206 -20.17 1.06 -11.40
N ASP A 207 -20.82 -0.02 -10.97
CA ASP A 207 -21.88 0.03 -9.96
C ASP A 207 -21.32 0.43 -8.59
N GLU A 208 -20.16 -0.14 -8.21
CA GLU A 208 -19.47 0.22 -6.97
C GLU A 208 -19.05 1.70 -6.99
N ALA A 209 -18.43 2.16 -8.07
CA ALA A 209 -18.00 3.55 -8.24
C ALA A 209 -19.19 4.52 -8.29
N LYS A 210 -20.31 4.14 -8.92
CA LYS A 210 -21.52 4.96 -8.98
C LYS A 210 -22.15 5.15 -7.62
N LYS A 211 -22.26 4.08 -6.81
CA LYS A 211 -22.74 4.17 -5.42
C LYS A 211 -21.90 5.14 -4.58
N ILE A 212 -20.56 5.06 -4.72
CA ILE A 212 -19.63 5.97 -4.04
C ILE A 212 -19.79 7.41 -4.55
N TYR A 213 -19.95 7.59 -5.87
CA TYR A 213 -20.17 8.90 -6.47
C TYR A 213 -21.44 9.56 -5.92
N ASP A 214 -22.56 8.83 -5.90
CA ASP A 214 -23.88 9.30 -5.44
C ASP A 214 -23.92 9.57 -3.93
N SER A 215 -23.08 8.91 -3.14
CA SER A 215 -22.96 9.18 -1.70
C SER A 215 -22.38 10.55 -1.38
N ASN A 216 -21.82 11.25 -2.35
CA ASN A 216 -21.08 12.51 -2.19
C ASN A 216 -19.91 12.47 -1.17
N ILE A 217 -19.47 11.28 -0.76
CA ILE A 217 -18.30 11.12 0.11
C ILE A 217 -17.04 11.39 -0.75
N ARG A 218 -16.22 12.34 -0.31
CA ARG A 218 -14.98 12.76 -1.00
C ARG A 218 -13.77 12.75 -0.05
N THR A 219 -13.77 11.80 0.89
CA THR A 219 -12.69 11.60 1.85
C THR A 219 -11.42 11.11 1.16
N LYS A 220 -10.30 11.18 1.88
CA LYS A 220 -9.03 10.60 1.43
C LYS A 220 -9.16 9.09 1.15
N ALA A 221 -9.98 8.38 1.93
CA ALA A 221 -10.29 6.96 1.70
C ALA A 221 -10.80 6.71 0.28
N VAL A 222 -11.77 7.49 -0.17
CA VAL A 222 -12.40 7.38 -1.49
C VAL A 222 -11.51 7.91 -2.61
N MET A 223 -10.78 8.99 -2.38
CA MET A 223 -9.99 9.68 -3.41
C MET A 223 -8.60 9.07 -3.65
N THR A 224 -8.13 8.17 -2.77
CA THR A 224 -6.81 7.54 -2.89
C THR A 224 -6.78 6.35 -3.85
N PRO A 225 -7.71 5.37 -3.77
CA PRO A 225 -7.72 4.22 -4.68
C PRO A 225 -7.85 4.65 -6.14
N ILE A 226 -7.23 3.86 -7.01
CA ILE A 226 -7.38 4.01 -8.46
C ILE A 226 -8.67 3.27 -8.87
N GLY A 227 -9.56 3.96 -9.57
CA GLY A 227 -10.82 3.41 -10.04
C GLY A 227 -12.02 4.31 -9.76
N TYR A 228 -12.10 4.95 -8.59
CA TYR A 228 -13.28 5.77 -8.27
C TYR A 228 -13.21 7.16 -8.90
N LYS A 229 -12.25 7.98 -8.50
CA LYS A 229 -12.13 9.37 -8.98
C LYS A 229 -11.95 9.47 -10.49
N GLN A 230 -11.37 8.48 -11.14
CA GLN A 230 -11.21 8.45 -12.58
C GLN A 230 -12.54 8.23 -13.30
N LEU A 231 -13.53 7.59 -12.65
CA LEU A 231 -14.87 7.37 -13.20
C LEU A 231 -15.84 8.53 -12.92
N PHE A 232 -15.53 9.45 -12.02
CA PHE A 232 -16.41 10.59 -11.72
C PHE A 232 -16.72 11.44 -12.93
N PRO A 233 -15.75 11.81 -13.81
CA PRO A 233 -16.04 12.56 -15.03
C PRO A 233 -16.99 11.84 -16.01
N TYR A 234 -17.01 10.51 -16.01
CA TYR A 234 -17.99 9.74 -16.79
C TYR A 234 -19.41 9.90 -16.22
N PHE A 235 -19.57 9.85 -14.90
CA PHE A 235 -20.88 10.06 -14.25
C PHE A 235 -21.38 11.51 -14.38
N GLU A 236 -20.47 12.46 -14.55
CA GLU A 236 -20.75 13.88 -14.83
C GLU A 236 -21.02 14.16 -16.32
N GLY A 237 -20.85 13.16 -17.20
CA GLY A 237 -21.01 13.31 -18.65
C GLY A 237 -19.92 14.14 -19.33
N THR A 238 -18.77 14.35 -18.68
CA THR A 238 -17.66 15.17 -19.18
C THR A 238 -16.56 14.37 -19.88
N LYS A 239 -16.52 13.04 -19.68
CA LYS A 239 -15.61 12.10 -20.35
C LYS A 239 -16.32 10.84 -20.78
N SER A 240 -15.80 10.17 -21.82
CA SER A 240 -16.24 8.83 -22.19
C SER A 240 -15.81 7.78 -21.16
N LEU A 241 -16.54 6.67 -21.08
CA LEU A 241 -16.13 5.53 -20.23
C LEU A 241 -14.77 4.98 -20.65
N GLU A 242 -14.52 4.88 -21.95
CA GLU A 242 -13.28 4.37 -22.51
C GLU A 242 -12.07 5.21 -22.05
N ASP A 243 -12.16 6.54 -22.12
CA ASP A 243 -11.11 7.44 -21.65
C ASP A 243 -10.84 7.28 -20.15
N CYS A 244 -11.91 7.11 -19.35
CA CYS A 244 -11.77 6.88 -17.91
C CYS A 244 -11.09 5.54 -17.60
N LEU A 245 -11.42 4.48 -18.34
CA LEU A 245 -10.80 3.17 -18.16
C LEU A 245 -9.32 3.16 -18.58
N GLU A 246 -8.98 3.85 -19.67
CA GLU A 246 -7.57 4.01 -20.06
C GLU A 246 -6.75 4.82 -19.03
N GLU A 247 -7.38 5.82 -18.41
CA GLU A 247 -6.77 6.56 -17.30
C GLU A 247 -6.52 5.63 -16.09
N ILE A 248 -7.48 4.77 -15.72
CA ILE A 248 -7.33 3.76 -14.67
C ILE A 248 -6.16 2.81 -14.97
N LYS A 249 -6.07 2.28 -16.19
CA LYS A 249 -4.98 1.39 -16.62
C LYS A 249 -3.63 2.11 -16.52
N LYS A 250 -3.54 3.34 -17.02
CA LYS A 250 -2.33 4.17 -16.97
C LYS A 250 -1.88 4.44 -15.53
N ASP A 251 -2.81 4.88 -14.67
CA ASP A 251 -2.52 5.18 -13.26
C ASP A 251 -2.08 3.93 -12.50
N SER A 252 -2.68 2.78 -12.81
CA SER A 252 -2.32 1.48 -12.22
C SER A 252 -0.91 1.05 -12.62
N ARG A 253 -0.51 1.25 -13.89
CA ARG A 253 0.88 1.02 -14.35
C ARG A 253 1.88 1.95 -13.65
N HIS A 254 1.53 3.23 -13.47
CA HIS A 254 2.35 4.18 -12.73
C HIS A 254 2.45 3.82 -11.25
N TYR A 255 1.37 3.33 -10.65
CA TYR A 255 1.38 2.85 -9.27
C TYR A 255 2.28 1.64 -9.10
N ALA A 256 2.20 0.66 -9.98
CA ALA A 256 3.07 -0.51 -10.00
C ALA A 256 4.57 -0.11 -10.08
N LYS A 257 4.91 0.88 -10.92
CA LYS A 257 6.28 1.41 -11.01
C LYS A 257 6.73 2.05 -9.69
N ARG A 258 5.86 2.84 -9.02
CA ARG A 258 6.16 3.44 -7.71
C ARG A 258 6.38 2.38 -6.64
N GLN A 259 5.54 1.33 -6.60
CA GLN A 259 5.72 0.20 -5.68
C GLN A 259 7.08 -0.47 -5.87
N TYR A 260 7.44 -0.78 -7.10
CA TYR A 260 8.74 -1.37 -7.44
C TYR A 260 9.91 -0.53 -6.95
N THR A 261 9.89 0.78 -7.27
CA THR A 261 10.93 1.71 -6.86
C THR A 261 11.09 1.76 -5.35
N PHE A 262 9.95 1.85 -4.62
CA PHE A 262 9.98 1.86 -3.17
C PHE A 262 10.59 0.58 -2.60
N PHE A 263 10.08 -0.57 -3.00
CA PHE A 263 10.54 -1.85 -2.44
C PHE A 263 12.01 -2.13 -2.75
N LYS A 264 12.45 -1.82 -3.95
CA LYS A 264 13.84 -2.05 -4.38
C LYS A 264 14.85 -1.21 -3.58
N HIS A 265 14.47 0.00 -3.18
CA HIS A 265 15.39 0.93 -2.52
C HIS A 265 15.23 1.00 -1.01
N GLN A 266 14.11 0.52 -0.45
CA GLN A 266 13.77 0.75 0.94
C GLN A 266 13.70 -0.52 1.79
N LEU A 267 13.75 -1.70 1.18
CA LEU A 267 13.59 -2.97 1.90
C LEU A 267 14.58 -4.03 1.38
N PRO A 268 15.07 -4.93 2.24
CA PRO A 268 16.01 -6.01 1.87
C PRO A 268 15.25 -7.19 1.24
N VAL A 269 14.73 -7.02 0.04
CA VAL A 269 13.80 -7.95 -0.61
C VAL A 269 14.52 -9.03 -1.38
N HIS A 270 14.15 -10.29 -1.13
CA HIS A 270 14.46 -11.41 -2.03
C HIS A 270 13.39 -11.50 -3.12
N TRP A 271 13.80 -11.30 -4.38
CA TRP A 271 12.90 -11.25 -5.52
C TRP A 271 12.74 -12.60 -6.17
N LEU A 272 11.48 -13.04 -6.35
CA LEU A 272 11.10 -14.24 -7.10
C LEU A 272 10.41 -13.81 -8.40
N THR A 273 10.83 -14.38 -9.52
CA THR A 273 10.14 -14.20 -10.80
C THR A 273 8.96 -15.16 -10.87
N VAL A 274 7.77 -14.60 -11.01
CA VAL A 274 6.53 -15.40 -11.01
C VAL A 274 6.39 -16.17 -12.32
N ASN A 275 6.21 -17.48 -12.21
CA ASN A 275 5.72 -18.31 -13.29
C ASN A 275 4.17 -18.41 -13.18
N PHE A 276 3.46 -17.67 -14.05
CA PHE A 276 1.99 -17.64 -13.99
C PHE A 276 1.33 -18.94 -14.51
N GLU A 277 2.01 -19.68 -15.37
CA GLU A 277 1.52 -20.96 -15.91
C GLU A 277 1.72 -22.10 -14.89
N GLN A 278 2.81 -22.04 -14.14
CA GLN A 278 3.18 -23.03 -13.12
C GLN A 278 3.41 -22.34 -11.78
N PHE A 279 2.37 -21.73 -11.24
CA PHE A 279 2.47 -20.89 -10.03
C PHE A 279 2.97 -21.68 -8.80
N ASP A 280 2.76 -23.00 -8.77
CA ASP A 280 3.26 -23.87 -7.70
C ASP A 280 4.79 -23.90 -7.62
N GLN A 281 5.50 -23.68 -8.73
CA GLN A 281 6.96 -23.50 -8.70
C GLN A 281 7.34 -22.24 -7.91
N THR A 282 6.65 -21.13 -8.13
CA THR A 282 6.88 -19.88 -7.35
C THR A 282 6.59 -20.11 -5.86
N VAL A 283 5.55 -20.88 -5.54
CA VAL A 283 5.23 -21.25 -4.14
C VAL A 283 6.35 -22.07 -3.53
N GLN A 284 6.86 -23.08 -4.27
CA GLN A 284 7.94 -23.93 -3.79
C GLN A 284 9.25 -23.14 -3.59
N GLU A 285 9.62 -22.28 -4.52
CA GLU A 285 10.79 -21.41 -4.39
C GLU A 285 10.70 -20.50 -3.15
N ALA A 286 9.50 -19.94 -2.89
CA ALA A 286 9.26 -19.14 -1.70
C ALA A 286 9.44 -19.97 -0.41
N LEU A 287 8.90 -21.19 -0.35
CA LEU A 287 9.06 -22.09 0.80
C LEU A 287 10.51 -22.49 1.03
N ASP A 288 11.22 -22.85 -0.04
CA ASP A 288 12.62 -23.24 0.05
C ASP A 288 13.48 -22.08 0.58
N TYR A 289 13.18 -20.86 0.16
CA TYR A 289 13.86 -19.66 0.68
C TYR A 289 13.54 -19.42 2.16
N ILE A 290 12.27 -19.56 2.57
CA ILE A 290 11.85 -19.40 3.97
C ILE A 290 12.52 -20.42 4.88
N CYS A 291 12.57 -21.70 4.44
CA CYS A 291 13.16 -22.78 5.24
C CYS A 291 14.68 -22.69 5.41
N ARG A 292 15.38 -22.04 4.46
CA ARG A 292 16.84 -21.83 4.55
C ARG A 292 17.24 -20.67 5.46
N LYS A 293 16.33 -19.82 5.80
CA LYS A 293 16.55 -18.60 6.63
C LYS A 293 16.11 -18.81 8.06
#